data_fac2b08dba2beb04c04acd3f80712b85
#
_entry.id   fac2b08dba2beb04c04acd3f80712b85
#
_cell.length_a   1.000
_cell.length_b   1.000
_cell.length_c   1.000
_cell.angle_alpha   90.00
_cell.angle_beta   90.00
_cell.angle_gamma   90.00
#
_symmetry.space_group_name_H-M   'P 1'
#
loop_
_entity.id
_entity.type
_entity.pdbx_description
1 polymer ?
#
loop_
_entity_poly.entity_id
_entity_poly.type
_entity_poly.pdbx_seq_one_letter_code
_entity_poly.pdbx_strand_id
1 'polypeptide(L)'
;MLFRSNRSYSQSELQEYRKANTKRYNQDVRYNDRNKEYTAFYNSTQWRKLRVQVLIRDNYLCQHCLADGVVNDKDLIVHHKIELKRDWSKRLDMENLEAVCFSCHNKIHSS
;
A
#
# COMPACT_ATOMS: atom_id res chain seq x y z
N MET A 1 0.03 -0.47 1.09
CA MET A 1 0.38 -1.71 0.41
C MET A 1 0.86 -2.74 1.41
N LEU A 2 0.25 -3.91 1.40
CA LEU A 2 0.60 -4.98 2.32
C LEU A 2 1.89 -5.67 1.90
N PHE A 3 2.81 -5.85 2.84
CA PHE A 3 4.03 -6.59 2.59
C PHE A 3 3.79 -8.10 2.72
N ARG A 4 3.90 -8.80 1.62
CA ARG A 4 3.91 -10.26 1.60
C ARG A 4 5.24 -10.73 1.02
N SER A 5 6.31 -10.41 1.70
CA SER A 5 7.65 -10.61 1.18
C SER A 5 8.14 -12.06 1.20
N ASN A 6 7.47 -12.96 1.90
CA ASN A 6 8.05 -14.27 2.21
C ASN A 6 7.43 -15.45 1.48
N ARG A 7 6.57 -15.20 0.51
CA ARG A 7 5.95 -16.28 -0.23
C ARG A 7 6.70 -16.54 -1.52
N SER A 8 7.36 -17.67 -1.62
CA SER A 8 8.02 -18.09 -2.83
C SER A 8 7.09 -18.97 -3.66
N TYR A 9 7.04 -18.72 -4.96
CA TYR A 9 6.28 -19.51 -5.93
C TYR A 9 7.22 -20.16 -6.91
N SER A 10 6.83 -21.32 -7.44
CA SER A 10 7.53 -21.89 -8.59
C SER A 10 7.32 -20.99 -9.82
N GLN A 11 8.21 -21.10 -10.80
CA GLN A 11 8.12 -20.33 -12.03
C GLN A 11 6.80 -20.55 -12.77
N SER A 12 6.32 -21.79 -12.80
CA SER A 12 5.06 -22.15 -13.46
C SER A 12 3.86 -21.54 -12.72
N GLU A 13 3.86 -21.54 -11.41
CA GLU A 13 2.81 -20.93 -10.60
C GLU A 13 2.75 -19.42 -10.82
N LEU A 14 3.91 -18.76 -10.88
CA LEU A 14 4.00 -17.33 -11.17
C LEU A 14 3.44 -16.99 -12.54
N GLN A 15 3.74 -17.81 -13.55
CA GLN A 15 3.24 -17.58 -14.91
C GLN A 15 1.73 -17.72 -14.99
N GLU A 16 1.16 -18.74 -14.36
CA GLU A 16 -0.28 -18.93 -14.30
C GLU A 16 -0.98 -17.79 -13.58
N TYR A 17 -0.42 -17.39 -12.44
CA TYR A 17 -0.93 -16.27 -11.64
C TYR A 17 -0.89 -14.97 -12.46
N ARG A 18 0.20 -14.69 -13.17
CA ARG A 18 0.33 -13.51 -14.01
C ARG A 18 -0.66 -13.50 -15.16
N LYS A 19 -0.88 -14.65 -15.81
CA LYS A 19 -1.86 -14.77 -16.91
C LYS A 19 -3.28 -14.48 -16.42
N ALA A 20 -3.66 -15.07 -15.29
CA ALA A 20 -4.98 -14.87 -14.71
C ALA A 20 -5.18 -13.41 -14.29
N ASN A 21 -4.20 -12.81 -13.63
CA ASN A 21 -4.26 -11.43 -13.20
C ASN A 21 -4.24 -10.44 -14.37
N THR A 22 -3.47 -10.72 -15.42
CA THR A 22 -3.43 -9.86 -16.60
C THR A 22 -4.80 -9.82 -17.29
N LYS A 23 -5.47 -10.96 -17.39
CA LYS A 23 -6.80 -11.02 -17.98
C LYS A 23 -7.83 -10.23 -17.18
N ARG A 24 -7.81 -10.40 -15.84
CA ARG A 24 -8.69 -9.69 -14.94
C ARG A 24 -8.37 -8.18 -14.93
N TYR A 25 -7.11 -7.82 -14.91
CA TYR A 25 -6.64 -6.45 -14.96
C TYR A 25 -7.09 -5.75 -16.24
N ASN A 26 -6.95 -6.38 -17.38
CA ASN A 26 -7.34 -5.80 -18.67
C ASN A 26 -8.84 -5.55 -18.77
N GLN A 27 -9.66 -6.39 -18.17
CA GLN A 27 -11.10 -6.18 -18.13
C GLN A 27 -11.47 -4.99 -17.24
N ASP A 28 -10.88 -4.90 -16.05
CA ASP A 28 -11.17 -3.82 -15.10
C ASP A 28 -10.69 -2.47 -15.62
N VAL A 29 -9.51 -2.43 -16.23
CA VAL A 29 -8.90 -1.21 -16.75
C VAL A 29 -9.70 -0.60 -17.90
N ARG A 30 -10.40 -1.39 -18.68
CA ARG A 30 -11.27 -0.88 -19.76
C ARG A 30 -12.39 0.00 -19.25
N TYR A 31 -12.82 -0.21 -18.01
CA TYR A 31 -13.96 0.47 -17.43
C TYR A 31 -13.59 1.52 -16.40
N ASN A 32 -12.29 1.62 -16.00
CA ASN A 32 -11.90 2.54 -14.95
C ASN A 32 -10.45 3.01 -15.08
N ASP A 33 -10.27 4.16 -15.72
CA ASP A 33 -8.95 4.80 -15.89
C ASP A 33 -8.30 5.16 -14.56
N ARG A 34 -9.06 5.39 -13.50
CA ARG A 34 -8.54 5.70 -12.17
C ARG A 34 -7.74 4.54 -11.59
N ASN A 35 -8.19 3.30 -11.81
CA ASN A 35 -7.43 2.12 -11.35
C ASN A 35 -6.07 2.02 -12.02
N LYS A 36 -5.98 2.45 -13.26
CA LYS A 36 -4.74 2.48 -14.03
C LYS A 36 -3.73 3.44 -13.42
N GLU A 37 -4.17 4.64 -13.07
CA GLU A 37 -3.35 5.65 -12.41
C GLU A 37 -2.88 5.19 -11.02
N TYR A 38 -3.77 4.59 -10.24
CA TYR A 38 -3.45 4.09 -8.91
C TYR A 38 -2.45 2.94 -8.99
N THR A 39 -2.64 2.00 -9.88
CA THR A 39 -1.73 0.88 -10.07
C THR A 39 -0.35 1.38 -10.50
N ALA A 40 -0.28 2.28 -11.46
CA ALA A 40 0.97 2.88 -11.91
C ALA A 40 1.68 3.61 -10.77
N PHE A 41 0.94 4.35 -9.97
CA PHE A 41 1.48 5.07 -8.82
C PHE A 41 2.11 4.10 -7.81
N TYR A 42 1.38 3.07 -7.38
CA TYR A 42 1.88 2.12 -6.38
C TYR A 42 3.04 1.26 -6.89
N ASN A 43 3.20 1.13 -8.20
CA ASN A 43 4.32 0.44 -8.82
C ASN A 43 5.49 1.36 -9.17
N SER A 44 5.34 2.67 -8.96
CA SER A 44 6.37 3.64 -9.29
C SER A 44 7.57 3.54 -8.35
N THR A 45 8.75 3.87 -8.87
CA THR A 45 9.97 3.96 -8.08
C THR A 45 9.86 5.05 -7.01
N GLN A 46 9.23 6.15 -7.33
CA GLN A 46 9.01 7.27 -6.41
C GLN A 46 8.22 6.83 -5.18
N TRP A 47 7.14 6.09 -5.38
CA TRP A 47 6.34 5.57 -4.27
C TRP A 47 7.13 4.59 -3.40
N ARG A 48 7.86 3.66 -4.04
CA ARG A 48 8.65 2.65 -3.31
C ARG A 48 9.71 3.30 -2.42
N LYS A 49 10.40 4.31 -2.93
CA LYS A 49 11.41 5.05 -2.16
C LYS A 49 10.77 5.84 -1.02
N LEU A 50 9.69 6.53 -1.32
CA LEU A 50 8.99 7.35 -0.33
C LEU A 50 8.42 6.49 0.79
N ARG A 51 7.87 5.35 0.47
CA ARG A 51 7.32 4.40 1.44
C ARG A 51 8.39 3.96 2.45
N VAL A 52 9.58 3.64 1.97
CA VAL A 52 10.69 3.27 2.86
C VAL A 52 11.07 4.43 3.77
N GLN A 53 11.10 5.64 3.23
CA GLN A 53 11.41 6.83 4.03
C GLN A 53 10.37 7.07 5.14
N VAL A 54 9.10 6.85 4.84
CA VAL A 54 8.03 6.97 5.84
C VAL A 54 8.20 5.91 6.93
N LEU A 55 8.51 4.68 6.57
CA LEU A 55 8.76 3.61 7.53
C LEU A 55 9.94 3.95 8.44
N ILE A 56 11.01 4.48 7.88
CA ILE A 56 12.19 4.91 8.65
C ILE A 56 11.82 6.05 9.61
N ARG A 57 11.12 7.07 9.11
CA ARG A 57 10.67 8.20 9.93
C ARG A 57 9.82 7.72 11.12
N ASP A 58 8.94 6.76 10.87
CA ASP A 58 8.02 6.23 11.87
C ASP A 58 8.63 5.07 12.68
N ASN A 59 9.95 4.84 12.54
CA ASN A 59 10.73 3.83 13.26
C ASN A 59 10.23 2.40 13.06
N TYR A 60 9.59 2.11 11.91
CA TYR A 60 8.99 0.81 11.62
C TYR A 60 7.98 0.37 12.70
N LEU A 61 7.23 1.33 13.22
CA LEU A 61 6.19 1.09 14.22
C LEU A 61 4.86 1.64 13.75
N CYS A 62 3.78 0.93 14.10
CA CYS A 62 2.43 1.43 13.85
C CYS A 62 2.19 2.69 14.69
N GLN A 63 1.94 3.81 14.04
CA GLN A 63 1.78 5.09 14.74
C GLN A 63 0.50 5.14 15.56
N HIS A 64 -0.56 4.46 15.12
CA HIS A 64 -1.81 4.38 15.87
C HIS A 64 -1.68 3.52 17.14
N CYS A 65 -1.00 2.38 17.04
CA CYS A 65 -0.70 1.56 18.22
C CYS A 65 0.20 2.32 19.20
N LEU A 66 1.18 3.04 18.67
CA LEU A 66 2.11 3.81 19.51
C LEU A 66 1.39 4.91 20.27
N ALA A 67 0.41 5.57 19.67
CA ALA A 67 -0.43 6.56 20.34
C ALA A 67 -1.21 5.94 21.50
N ASP A 68 -1.56 4.67 21.41
CA ASP A 68 -2.22 3.91 22.46
C ASP A 68 -1.24 3.30 23.47
N GLY A 69 0.05 3.57 23.35
CA GLY A 69 1.09 3.03 24.20
C GLY A 69 1.54 1.61 23.85
N VAL A 70 1.24 1.15 22.64
CA VAL A 70 1.58 -0.19 22.18
C VAL A 70 2.67 -0.11 21.11
N VAL A 71 3.76 -0.86 21.30
CA VAL A 71 4.83 -1.00 20.30
C VAL A 71 4.48 -2.16 19.38
N ASN A 72 4.20 -1.87 18.11
CA ASN A 72 3.84 -2.88 17.12
C ASN A 72 4.59 -2.62 15.82
N ASP A 73 5.48 -3.55 15.45
CA ASP A 73 6.30 -3.49 14.24
C ASP A 73 5.87 -4.50 13.17
N LYS A 74 4.72 -5.14 13.35
CA LYS A 74 4.26 -6.22 12.48
C LYS A 74 3.18 -5.74 11.53
N ASP A 75 3.20 -6.32 10.31
CA ASP A 75 2.18 -6.10 9.28
C ASP A 75 1.97 -4.61 8.98
N LEU A 76 3.06 -3.87 8.86
CA LEU A 76 3.01 -2.44 8.62
C LEU A 76 2.63 -2.11 7.18
N ILE A 77 1.78 -1.11 7.06
CA ILE A 77 1.33 -0.53 5.80
C ILE A 77 1.59 0.97 5.87
N VAL A 78 2.02 1.58 4.79
CA VAL A 78 2.07 3.03 4.65
C VAL A 78 0.79 3.47 3.95
N HIS A 79 -0.04 4.24 4.67
CA HIS A 79 -1.32 4.67 4.13
C HIS A 79 -1.38 6.20 3.97
N HIS A 80 -2.26 6.66 3.11
CA HIS A 80 -2.54 8.08 2.92
C HIS A 80 -3.63 8.52 3.90
N LYS A 81 -3.34 9.55 4.71
CA LYS A 81 -4.33 10.12 5.63
C LYS A 81 -5.50 10.71 4.86
N ILE A 82 -5.19 11.48 3.82
CA ILE A 82 -6.18 11.92 2.83
C ILE A 82 -6.08 10.96 1.65
N GLU A 83 -7.16 10.26 1.35
CA GLU A 83 -7.19 9.24 0.31
C GLU A 83 -6.84 9.82 -1.07
N LEU A 84 -6.23 9.00 -1.92
CA LEU A 84 -5.84 9.38 -3.29
C LEU A 84 -7.02 9.90 -4.10
N LYS A 85 -8.19 9.30 -3.93
CA LYS A 85 -9.39 9.72 -4.65
C LYS A 85 -9.93 11.07 -4.21
N ARG A 86 -9.53 11.55 -3.02
CA ARG A 86 -9.92 12.88 -2.52
C ARG A 86 -8.94 13.95 -2.96
N ASP A 87 -7.64 13.66 -2.91
CA ASP A 87 -6.61 14.62 -3.26
C ASP A 87 -5.38 13.90 -3.83
N TRP A 88 -5.36 13.80 -5.15
CA TRP A 88 -4.26 13.17 -5.86
C TRP A 88 -2.93 13.92 -5.69
N SER A 89 -2.99 15.23 -5.49
CA SER A 89 -1.79 16.07 -5.35
C SER A 89 -0.97 15.72 -4.12
N LYS A 90 -1.58 15.12 -3.11
CA LYS A 90 -0.92 14.75 -1.85
C LYS A 90 -0.41 13.32 -1.84
N ARG A 91 -0.36 12.65 -2.99
CA ARG A 91 0.05 11.25 -3.09
C ARG A 91 1.49 10.99 -2.65
N LEU A 92 2.37 11.98 -2.82
CA LEU A 92 3.79 11.89 -2.44
C LEU A 92 4.17 12.84 -1.29
N ASP A 93 3.19 13.34 -0.57
CA ASP A 93 3.42 14.20 0.58
C ASP A 93 3.67 13.35 1.83
N MET A 94 4.87 13.44 2.38
CA MET A 94 5.24 12.67 3.57
C MET A 94 4.35 12.96 4.78
N GLU A 95 3.87 14.18 4.92
CA GLU A 95 2.97 14.54 6.02
C GLU A 95 1.60 13.91 5.88
N ASN A 96 1.22 13.53 4.67
CA ASN A 96 -0.02 12.81 4.40
C ASN A 96 0.13 11.30 4.54
N LEU A 97 1.33 10.81 4.87
CA LEU A 97 1.64 9.39 4.95
C LEU A 97 2.02 9.01 6.37
N GLU A 98 1.57 7.83 6.78
CA GLU A 98 1.98 7.26 8.06
C GLU A 98 2.01 5.75 8.00
N ALA A 99 2.87 5.15 8.83
CA ALA A 99 2.93 3.71 8.99
C ALA A 99 1.89 3.25 10.00
N VAL A 100 1.08 2.29 9.63
CA VAL A 100 0.07 1.69 10.50
C VAL A 100 0.07 0.18 10.30
N CYS A 101 -0.33 -0.58 11.31
CA CYS A 101 -0.50 -2.01 11.15
C CYS A 101 -1.78 -2.32 10.39
N PHE A 102 -1.87 -3.54 9.87
CA PHE A 102 -3.03 -3.97 9.09
C PHE A 102 -4.35 -3.81 9.86
N SER A 103 -4.35 -4.15 11.14
CA SER A 103 -5.53 -4.02 11.99
C SER A 103 -5.98 -2.56 12.12
N CYS A 104 -5.06 -1.64 12.38
CA CYS A 104 -5.38 -0.22 12.49
C CYS A 104 -5.85 0.34 11.15
N HIS A 105 -5.22 -0.07 10.06
CA HIS A 105 -5.62 0.33 8.71
C HIS A 105 -7.07 -0.08 8.43
N ASN A 106 -7.44 -1.30 8.77
CA ASN A 106 -8.80 -1.78 8.60
C ASN A 106 -9.81 -1.00 9.44
N LYS A 107 -9.45 -0.64 10.67
CA LYS A 107 -10.31 0.18 11.54
C LYS A 107 -10.55 1.57 10.94
N ILE A 108 -9.53 2.18 10.37
CA ILE A 108 -9.65 3.48 9.72
C ILE A 108 -10.63 3.42 8.56
N HIS A 109 -10.56 2.36 7.75
CA HIS A 109 -11.41 2.22 6.56
C HIS A 109 -12.80 1.68 6.85
N SER A 110 -13.03 1.08 8.02
CA SER A 110 -14.34 0.51 8.37
C SER A 110 -15.23 1.48 9.13
N SER A 111 -14.73 2.64 9.49
CA SER A 111 -15.52 3.65 10.22
C SER A 111 -16.28 4.60 9.31
#